data_6eb462dd4c67d166692422436628a49c
#
_entry.id   6eb462dd4c67d166692422436628a49c
#
_cell.length_a   1.000
_cell.length_b   1.000
_cell.length_c   1.000
_cell.angle_alpha   90.00
_cell.angle_beta   90.00
_cell.angle_gamma   90.00
#
_symmetry.space_group_name_H-M   'P 1'
#
loop_
_entity.id
_entity.type
_entity.pdbx_description
1 polymer ?
#
loop_
_entity_poly.entity_id
_entity_poly.type
_entity_poly.pdbx_seq_one_letter_code
_entity_poly.pdbx_strand_id
1 'polypeptide(L)'
;MFLNKKKIILVISFSLLIFFLIFNQVKSQDLRVVDGDTIHLNGEKIRFTGIDTPELKQTCLKEGVKDPCGVKAKQILNNKIGNNDVECISEGIDQYKRTLAECFVNNESLSSYLVRSGYAFAYRRYSKKFVPDEDYARINKIGMWSMEFDYPWDYRKSKKN
;
A
#
# COMPACT_ATOMS: atom_id res chain seq x y z
N MET A 1 23.53 -29.56 -49.50
CA MET A 1 22.06 -29.44 -49.23
C MET A 1 21.81 -28.08 -48.63
N PHE A 2 21.57 -27.05 -49.51
CA PHE A 2 21.42 -25.67 -49.07
C PHE A 2 19.97 -25.45 -48.59
N LEU A 3 19.75 -25.09 -47.31
CA LEU A 3 18.44 -24.67 -46.83
C LEU A 3 18.04 -23.41 -47.59
N ASN A 4 16.83 -23.43 -48.16
CA ASN A 4 16.28 -22.31 -48.93
C ASN A 4 16.14 -21.06 -47.99
N LYS A 5 16.75 -19.92 -48.38
CA LYS A 5 16.76 -18.66 -47.65
C LYS A 5 15.36 -18.28 -47.13
N LYS A 6 14.30 -18.55 -47.88
CA LYS A 6 12.90 -18.31 -47.46
C LYS A 6 12.47 -19.13 -46.25
N LYS A 7 12.92 -20.43 -46.15
CA LYS A 7 12.62 -21.27 -44.98
C LYS A 7 13.34 -20.79 -43.72
N ILE A 8 14.59 -20.31 -43.88
CA ILE A 8 15.38 -19.78 -42.76
C ILE A 8 14.72 -18.52 -42.19
N ILE A 9 14.28 -17.59 -43.05
CA ILE A 9 13.59 -16.34 -42.64
C ILE A 9 12.28 -16.68 -41.94
N LEU A 10 11.51 -17.65 -42.41
CA LEU A 10 10.25 -18.07 -41.78
C LEU A 10 10.46 -18.64 -40.39
N VAL A 11 11.48 -19.46 -40.19
CA VAL A 11 11.81 -20.05 -38.88
C VAL A 11 12.28 -18.98 -37.89
N ILE A 12 13.11 -18.04 -38.32
CA ILE A 12 13.56 -16.92 -37.49
C ILE A 12 12.38 -16.01 -37.09
N SER A 13 11.50 -15.69 -38.02
CA SER A 13 10.29 -14.87 -37.74
C SER A 13 9.35 -15.57 -36.75
N PHE A 14 9.14 -16.88 -36.90
CA PHE A 14 8.32 -17.67 -36.00
C PHE A 14 8.92 -17.81 -34.60
N SER A 15 10.23 -17.98 -34.51
CA SER A 15 10.98 -18.01 -33.25
C SER A 15 10.92 -16.68 -32.50
N LEU A 16 11.06 -15.55 -33.21
CA LEU A 16 10.92 -14.21 -32.64
C LEU A 16 9.51 -13.94 -32.14
N LEU A 17 8.49 -14.40 -32.87
CA LEU A 17 7.09 -14.26 -32.46
C LEU A 17 6.79 -15.06 -31.19
N ILE A 18 7.29 -16.32 -31.11
CA ILE A 18 7.14 -17.15 -29.91
C ILE A 18 7.89 -16.53 -28.73
N PHE A 19 9.11 -16.04 -28.94
CA PHE A 19 9.89 -15.33 -27.91
C PHE A 19 9.14 -14.10 -27.39
N PHE A 20 8.54 -13.31 -28.30
CA PHE A 20 7.73 -12.16 -27.92
C PHE A 20 6.46 -12.52 -27.16
N LEU A 21 5.78 -13.63 -27.52
CA LEU A 21 4.59 -14.12 -26.82
C LEU A 21 4.92 -14.68 -25.43
N ILE A 22 6.06 -15.34 -25.27
CA ILE A 22 6.51 -15.89 -23.98
C ILE A 22 6.95 -14.76 -23.03
N PHE A 23 7.58 -13.71 -23.56
CA PHE A 23 8.05 -12.57 -22.74
C PHE A 23 6.93 -11.64 -22.28
N ASN A 24 5.75 -11.66 -22.90
CA ASN A 24 4.62 -10.79 -22.54
C ASN A 24 3.64 -11.41 -21.51
N GLN A 25 3.98 -12.47 -20.83
CA GLN A 25 3.22 -12.97 -19.68
C GLN A 25 3.57 -12.16 -18.43
N VAL A 26 3.30 -10.84 -18.45
CA VAL A 26 3.30 -10.04 -17.22
C VAL A 26 2.12 -10.53 -16.39
N LYS A 27 2.42 -11.40 -15.43
CA LYS A 27 1.41 -11.83 -14.45
C LYS A 27 1.05 -10.61 -13.59
N SER A 28 -0.14 -10.07 -13.78
CA SER A 28 -0.65 -9.00 -12.91
C SER A 28 -0.71 -9.50 -11.48
N GLN A 29 -0.31 -8.66 -10.53
CA GLN A 29 -0.45 -8.98 -9.12
C GLN A 29 -1.94 -9.07 -8.76
N ASP A 30 -2.31 -10.09 -7.96
CA ASP A 30 -3.61 -10.12 -7.29
C ASP A 30 -3.51 -9.24 -6.04
N LEU A 31 -3.95 -7.99 -6.17
CA LEU A 31 -3.85 -6.99 -5.11
C LEU A 31 -5.23 -6.44 -4.75
N ARG A 32 -5.51 -6.41 -3.45
CA ARG A 32 -6.72 -5.79 -2.90
C ARG A 32 -6.39 -5.01 -1.63
N VAL A 33 -6.67 -3.72 -1.62
CA VAL A 33 -6.58 -2.88 -0.41
C VAL A 33 -7.74 -3.22 0.53
N VAL A 34 -7.44 -3.58 1.77
CA VAL A 34 -8.41 -3.93 2.82
C VAL A 34 -8.84 -2.67 3.56
N ASP A 35 -7.87 -1.94 4.11
CA ASP A 35 -8.00 -0.69 4.84
C ASP A 35 -6.77 0.20 4.59
N GLY A 36 -6.53 1.22 5.44
CA GLY A 36 -5.43 2.17 5.22
C GLY A 36 -4.02 1.59 5.38
N ASP A 37 -3.86 0.45 6.07
CA ASP A 37 -2.54 -0.15 6.34
C ASP A 37 -2.50 -1.68 6.15
N THR A 38 -3.52 -2.23 5.51
CA THR A 38 -3.61 -3.67 5.25
C THR A 38 -4.00 -3.93 3.79
N ILE A 39 -3.23 -4.80 3.12
CA ILE A 39 -3.52 -5.27 1.77
C ILE A 39 -3.58 -6.80 1.73
N HIS A 40 -4.24 -7.33 0.71
CA HIS A 40 -4.04 -8.69 0.22
C HIS A 40 -3.19 -8.60 -1.04
N LEU A 41 -2.10 -9.35 -1.08
CA LEU A 41 -1.18 -9.39 -2.21
C LEU A 41 -0.87 -10.85 -2.54
N ASN A 42 -1.27 -11.32 -3.73
CA ASN A 42 -1.06 -12.69 -4.19
C ASN A 42 -1.55 -13.77 -3.19
N GLY A 43 -2.70 -13.50 -2.54
CA GLY A 43 -3.30 -14.39 -1.55
C GLY A 43 -2.78 -14.22 -0.11
N GLU A 44 -1.74 -13.43 0.10
CA GLU A 44 -1.17 -13.13 1.42
C GLU A 44 -1.79 -11.87 2.02
N LYS A 45 -2.10 -11.90 3.33
CA LYS A 45 -2.58 -10.74 4.07
C LYS A 45 -1.41 -10.01 4.72
N ILE A 46 -1.14 -8.80 4.26
CA ILE A 46 0.01 -7.99 4.68
C ILE A 46 -0.47 -6.76 5.45
N ARG A 47 0.10 -6.54 6.65
CA ARG A 47 -0.07 -5.32 7.42
C ARG A 47 1.22 -4.50 7.37
N PHE A 48 1.08 -3.23 7.08
CA PHE A 48 2.22 -2.31 7.04
C PHE A 48 2.79 -2.09 8.43
N THR A 49 4.11 -2.21 8.56
CA THR A 49 4.83 -2.05 9.82
C THR A 49 5.00 -0.58 10.20
N GLY A 50 5.10 -0.34 11.50
CA GLY A 50 5.48 0.95 12.06
C GLY A 50 4.46 2.07 11.96
N ILE A 51 3.28 1.81 11.37
CA ILE A 51 2.18 2.77 11.26
C ILE A 51 0.87 2.23 11.80
N ASP A 52 -0.06 3.13 12.07
CA ASP A 52 -1.45 2.82 12.38
C ASP A 52 -2.37 3.80 11.67
N THR A 53 -3.45 3.31 11.05
CA THR A 53 -4.38 4.13 10.28
C THR A 53 -5.77 4.15 10.92
N PRO A 54 -6.59 5.18 10.64
CA PRO A 54 -7.97 5.18 11.10
C PRO A 54 -8.71 3.93 10.65
N GLU A 55 -9.52 3.37 11.54
CA GLU A 55 -10.40 2.24 11.24
C GLU A 55 -11.39 2.62 10.13
N LEU A 56 -11.79 1.68 9.26
CA LEU A 56 -12.70 1.96 8.14
C LEU A 56 -13.98 2.71 8.55
N LYS A 57 -14.50 2.44 9.75
CA LYS A 57 -15.72 3.09 10.27
C LYS A 57 -15.41 4.34 11.09
N GLN A 58 -14.14 4.71 11.23
CA GLN A 58 -13.74 5.90 11.98
C GLN A 58 -14.07 7.16 11.21
N THR A 59 -14.67 8.13 11.92
CA THR A 59 -14.95 9.47 11.41
C THR A 59 -14.17 10.49 12.20
N CYS A 60 -13.77 11.55 11.53
CA CYS A 60 -13.15 12.75 12.10
C CYS A 60 -14.08 13.93 11.94
N LEU A 61 -13.78 15.07 12.57
CA LEU A 61 -14.56 16.30 12.39
C LEU A 61 -13.69 17.34 11.68
N LYS A 62 -14.13 17.76 10.51
CA LYS A 62 -13.53 18.88 9.80
C LYS A 62 -14.50 20.07 9.89
N GLU A 63 -14.11 21.10 10.62
CA GLU A 63 -14.95 22.27 10.84
C GLU A 63 -16.36 21.91 11.38
N GLY A 64 -16.42 20.94 12.30
CA GLY A 64 -17.66 20.43 12.89
C GLY A 64 -18.44 19.44 11.99
N VAL A 65 -18.02 19.20 10.76
CA VAL A 65 -18.66 18.26 9.82
C VAL A 65 -17.98 16.90 9.88
N LYS A 66 -18.78 15.82 9.94
CA LYS A 66 -18.25 14.46 9.92
C LYS A 66 -17.53 14.15 8.60
N ASP A 67 -16.29 13.66 8.71
CA ASP A 67 -15.43 13.26 7.62
C ASP A 67 -15.08 11.77 7.77
N PRO A 68 -15.28 10.91 6.75
CA PRO A 68 -14.98 9.48 6.83
C PRO A 68 -13.48 9.20 6.69
N CYS A 69 -12.68 9.63 7.68
CA CYS A 69 -11.22 9.58 7.61
C CYS A 69 -10.66 8.16 7.42
N GLY A 70 -11.30 7.13 7.97
CA GLY A 70 -10.88 5.73 7.72
C GLY A 70 -11.07 5.30 6.27
N VAL A 71 -12.19 5.66 5.64
CA VAL A 71 -12.41 5.41 4.21
C VAL A 71 -11.41 6.18 3.36
N LYS A 72 -11.11 7.42 3.73
CA LYS A 72 -10.12 8.26 3.03
C LYS A 72 -8.72 7.69 3.10
N ALA A 73 -8.28 7.18 4.26
CA ALA A 73 -6.99 6.50 4.39
C ALA A 73 -6.86 5.34 3.39
N LYS A 74 -7.90 4.50 3.31
CA LYS A 74 -7.97 3.42 2.30
C LYS A 74 -7.92 3.95 0.87
N GLN A 75 -8.67 5.00 0.55
CA GLN A 75 -8.70 5.59 -0.79
C GLN A 75 -7.34 6.17 -1.19
N ILE A 76 -6.65 6.84 -0.26
CA ILE A 76 -5.31 7.40 -0.47
C ILE A 76 -4.30 6.29 -0.79
N LEU A 77 -4.33 5.20 -0.03
CA LEU A 77 -3.49 4.02 -0.31
C LEU A 77 -3.81 3.44 -1.69
N ASN A 78 -5.10 3.23 -1.98
CA ASN A 78 -5.52 2.66 -3.26
C ASN A 78 -5.10 3.54 -4.45
N ASN A 79 -5.25 4.86 -4.32
CA ASN A 79 -4.85 5.81 -5.36
C ASN A 79 -3.32 5.86 -5.53
N LYS A 80 -2.55 5.74 -4.43
CA LYS A 80 -1.09 5.69 -4.49
C LYS A 80 -0.58 4.46 -5.21
N ILE A 81 -1.20 3.32 -4.96
CA ILE A 81 -0.86 2.07 -5.65
C ILE A 81 -1.28 2.16 -7.12
N GLY A 82 -2.53 2.56 -7.41
CA GLY A 82 -3.06 2.63 -8.78
C GLY A 82 -2.93 1.29 -9.50
N ASN A 83 -2.28 1.32 -10.64
CA ASN A 83 -2.00 0.13 -11.46
C ASN A 83 -0.53 -0.33 -11.35
N ASN A 84 0.21 0.15 -10.34
CA ASN A 84 1.61 -0.23 -10.17
C ASN A 84 1.72 -1.50 -9.33
N ASP A 85 2.80 -2.25 -9.56
CA ASP A 85 3.17 -3.38 -8.72
C ASP A 85 3.61 -2.90 -7.34
N VAL A 86 3.27 -3.70 -6.32
CA VAL A 86 3.66 -3.48 -4.92
C VAL A 86 4.73 -4.49 -4.55
N GLU A 87 5.84 -4.00 -4.04
CA GLU A 87 6.93 -4.81 -3.50
C GLU A 87 6.94 -4.69 -1.98
N CYS A 88 6.95 -5.82 -1.26
CA CYS A 88 6.94 -5.82 0.20
C CYS A 88 8.15 -6.55 0.76
N ILE A 89 8.80 -5.95 1.74
CA ILE A 89 9.90 -6.54 2.52
C ILE A 89 9.31 -7.01 3.85
N SER A 90 9.25 -8.33 4.04
CA SER A 90 8.70 -8.93 5.26
C SER A 90 9.62 -8.68 6.46
N GLU A 91 9.02 -8.29 7.59
CA GLU A 91 9.68 -8.07 8.88
C GLU A 91 9.22 -9.08 9.95
N GLY A 92 8.25 -9.96 9.64
CA GLY A 92 7.75 -10.97 10.55
C GLY A 92 6.28 -11.28 10.36
N ILE A 93 5.69 -11.93 11.35
CA ILE A 93 4.27 -12.32 11.36
C ILE A 93 3.66 -11.89 12.70
N ASP A 94 2.46 -11.30 12.67
CA ASP A 94 1.76 -10.91 13.88
C ASP A 94 0.93 -12.06 14.51
N GLN A 95 0.37 -11.79 15.69
CA GLN A 95 -0.48 -12.76 16.41
C GLN A 95 -1.76 -13.17 15.66
N TYR A 96 -2.15 -12.43 14.64
CA TYR A 96 -3.32 -12.70 13.76
C TYR A 96 -2.91 -13.39 12.45
N LYS A 97 -1.66 -13.86 12.36
CA LYS A 97 -1.06 -14.51 11.18
C LYS A 97 -1.02 -13.63 9.93
N ARG A 98 -0.94 -12.29 10.11
CA ARG A 98 -0.68 -11.38 9.01
C ARG A 98 0.83 -11.20 8.87
N THR A 99 1.32 -11.16 7.64
CA THR A 99 2.70 -10.74 7.37
C THR A 99 2.86 -9.27 7.72
N LEU A 100 3.81 -8.97 8.59
CA LEU A 100 4.26 -7.61 8.87
C LEU A 100 5.30 -7.25 7.82
N ALA A 101 5.09 -6.14 7.10
CA ALA A 101 6.02 -5.74 6.05
C ALA A 101 6.06 -4.23 5.84
N GLU A 102 7.19 -3.74 5.33
CA GLU A 102 7.24 -2.45 4.65
C GLU A 102 7.04 -2.66 3.16
N CYS A 103 6.06 -1.96 2.57
CA CYS A 103 5.69 -2.10 1.17
C CYS A 103 5.99 -0.82 0.38
N PHE A 104 6.30 -1.00 -0.90
CA PHE A 104 6.79 0.06 -1.79
C PHE A 104 6.03 0.03 -3.12
N VAL A 105 5.88 1.21 -3.70
CA VAL A 105 5.47 1.43 -5.09
C VAL A 105 6.47 2.39 -5.71
N ASN A 106 7.07 2.02 -6.84
CA ASN A 106 8.09 2.82 -7.53
C ASN A 106 9.22 3.28 -6.56
N ASN A 107 9.69 2.38 -5.70
CA ASN A 107 10.72 2.60 -4.67
C ASN A 107 10.31 3.61 -3.56
N GLU A 108 9.05 4.03 -3.50
CA GLU A 108 8.54 4.90 -2.44
C GLU A 108 7.79 4.07 -1.39
N SER A 109 8.14 4.23 -0.10
CA SER A 109 7.48 3.54 1.00
C SER A 109 6.02 3.99 1.14
N LEU A 110 5.09 3.04 1.08
CA LEU A 110 3.67 3.29 1.29
C LEU A 110 3.38 3.76 2.71
N SER A 111 4.12 3.25 3.71
CA SER A 111 4.02 3.70 5.10
C SER A 111 4.41 5.17 5.24
N SER A 112 5.57 5.58 4.69
CA SER A 112 6.02 6.97 4.70
C SER A 112 5.03 7.88 3.98
N TYR A 113 4.57 7.49 2.80
CA TYR A 113 3.59 8.25 2.02
C TYR A 113 2.28 8.49 2.81
N LEU A 114 1.73 7.46 3.44
CA LEU A 114 0.49 7.57 4.22
C LEU A 114 0.65 8.48 5.44
N VAL A 115 1.79 8.38 6.15
CA VAL A 115 2.08 9.23 7.30
C VAL A 115 2.25 10.69 6.87
N ARG A 116 3.01 10.95 5.81
CA ARG A 116 3.20 12.31 5.26
C ARG A 116 1.91 12.91 4.70
N SER A 117 0.99 12.09 4.20
CA SER A 117 -0.34 12.54 3.77
C SER A 117 -1.27 12.88 4.93
N GLY A 118 -0.87 12.58 6.16
CA GLY A 118 -1.64 12.82 7.38
C GLY A 118 -2.82 11.85 7.58
N TYR A 119 -2.80 10.67 6.92
CA TYR A 119 -3.83 9.64 7.07
C TYR A 119 -3.32 8.34 7.68
N ALA A 120 -2.09 8.36 8.20
CA ALA A 120 -1.53 7.37 9.10
C ALA A 120 -0.73 8.04 10.20
N PHE A 121 -0.51 7.33 11.29
CA PHE A 121 0.26 7.78 12.45
C PHE A 121 1.46 6.87 12.64
N ALA A 122 2.61 7.45 13.02
CA ALA A 122 3.77 6.68 13.42
C ALA A 122 3.46 5.89 14.70
N TYR A 123 3.45 4.56 14.60
CA TYR A 123 3.13 3.71 15.74
C TYR A 123 4.39 3.46 16.59
N ARG A 124 4.72 4.45 17.40
CA ARG A 124 5.96 4.57 18.17
C ARG A 124 6.27 3.38 19.09
N ARG A 125 5.24 2.58 19.44
CA ARG A 125 5.41 1.36 20.24
C ARG A 125 6.26 0.31 19.50
N TYR A 126 6.19 0.28 18.17
CA TYR A 126 6.87 -0.70 17.34
C TYR A 126 8.02 -0.11 16.53
N SER A 127 7.90 1.15 16.08
CA SER A 127 8.93 1.79 15.28
C SER A 127 8.90 3.31 15.44
N LYS A 128 10.08 3.94 15.41
CA LYS A 128 10.22 5.40 15.34
C LYS A 128 10.54 5.88 13.92
N LYS A 129 10.62 4.98 12.94
CA LYS A 129 11.05 5.25 11.56
C LYS A 129 10.26 6.39 10.92
N PHE A 130 8.95 6.41 11.10
CA PHE A 130 8.04 7.33 10.43
C PHE A 130 7.68 8.58 11.27
N VAL A 131 8.35 8.79 12.42
CA VAL A 131 8.15 9.98 13.26
C VAL A 131 8.47 11.28 12.51
N PRO A 132 9.54 11.39 11.71
CA PRO A 132 9.81 12.60 10.93
C PRO A 132 8.72 12.91 9.90
N ASP A 133 8.12 11.89 9.28
CA ASP A 133 7.02 12.05 8.33
C ASP A 133 5.74 12.51 9.02
N GLU A 134 5.46 12.00 10.22
CA GLU A 134 4.34 12.45 11.05
C GLU A 134 4.53 13.90 11.52
N ASP A 135 5.72 14.27 11.97
CA ASP A 135 6.03 15.64 12.37
C ASP A 135 5.86 16.61 11.20
N TYR A 136 6.28 16.23 9.99
CA TYR A 136 6.03 16.99 8.79
C TYR A 136 4.53 17.21 8.55
N ALA A 137 3.72 16.14 8.58
CA ALA A 137 2.29 16.24 8.37
C ALA A 137 1.59 17.10 9.45
N ARG A 138 1.99 16.92 10.72
CA ARG A 138 1.45 17.64 11.87
C ARG A 138 1.76 19.13 11.81
N ILE A 139 3.02 19.52 11.55
CA ILE A 139 3.43 20.93 11.48
C ILE A 139 2.72 21.65 10.33
N ASN A 140 2.54 20.97 9.20
CA ASN A 140 1.90 21.52 8.02
C ASN A 140 0.37 21.35 8.02
N LYS A 141 -0.23 20.78 9.08
CA LYS A 141 -1.68 20.52 9.22
C LYS A 141 -2.25 19.73 8.03
N ILE A 142 -1.52 18.72 7.55
CA ILE A 142 -1.92 17.91 6.40
C ILE A 142 -2.91 16.81 6.84
N GLY A 143 -3.92 16.55 6.02
CA GLY A 143 -4.87 15.47 6.23
C GLY A 143 -5.63 15.62 7.56
N MET A 144 -5.61 14.56 8.38
CA MET A 144 -6.28 14.55 9.68
C MET A 144 -5.72 15.57 10.66
N TRP A 145 -4.47 16.01 10.51
CA TRP A 145 -3.87 17.04 11.37
C TRP A 145 -4.53 18.43 11.25
N SER A 146 -5.42 18.63 10.27
CA SER A 146 -6.31 19.79 10.16
C SER A 146 -7.72 19.55 10.70
N MET A 147 -7.96 18.42 11.37
CA MET A 147 -9.28 17.98 11.84
C MET A 147 -9.23 17.68 13.34
N GLU A 148 -10.41 17.50 13.94
CA GLU A 148 -10.54 16.87 15.24
C GLU A 148 -10.67 15.36 15.04
N PHE A 149 -9.84 14.55 15.72
CA PHE A 149 -9.83 13.11 15.57
C PHE A 149 -9.39 12.41 16.86
N ASP A 150 -9.82 11.17 17.00
CA ASP A 150 -9.20 10.22 17.93
C ASP A 150 -8.07 9.48 17.23
N TYR A 151 -6.98 9.17 17.93
CA TYR A 151 -5.99 8.24 17.41
C TYR A 151 -6.62 6.85 17.19
N PRO A 152 -6.20 6.08 16.18
CA PRO A 152 -6.80 4.79 15.87
C PRO A 152 -6.82 3.82 17.06
N TRP A 153 -5.77 3.79 17.86
CA TRP A 153 -5.69 2.96 19.07
C TRP A 153 -6.66 3.40 20.18
N ASP A 154 -6.94 4.71 20.31
CA ASP A 154 -7.91 5.24 21.28
C ASP A 154 -9.33 4.99 20.78
N TYR A 155 -9.59 5.17 19.50
CA TYR A 155 -10.86 4.81 18.87
C TYR A 155 -11.20 3.33 19.06
N ARG A 156 -10.25 2.40 18.84
CA ARG A 156 -10.47 0.98 19.09
C ARG A 156 -10.77 0.68 20.56
N LYS A 157 -10.11 1.40 21.48
CA LYS A 157 -10.34 1.25 22.91
C LYS A 157 -11.75 1.71 23.32
N SER A 158 -12.22 2.85 22.78
CA SER A 158 -13.56 3.36 23.07
C SER A 158 -14.69 2.46 22.55
N LYS A 159 -14.43 1.62 21.53
CA LYS A 159 -15.43 0.69 20.96
C LYS A 159 -15.48 -0.66 21.68
N LYS A 160 -14.55 -0.96 22.58
CA LYS A 160 -14.54 -2.21 23.36
C LYS A 160 -15.29 -2.09 24.69
N ASN A 161 -15.60 -0.86 25.11
CA ASN A 161 -16.41 -0.54 26.28
C ASN A 161 -17.87 -0.30 25.86
#